data_d374bde9e0e3cbf71d2cee415cb4557c
#
_entry.id   d374bde9e0e3cbf71d2cee415cb4557c
#
_cell.length_a   1.000
_cell.length_b   1.000
_cell.length_c   1.000
_cell.angle_alpha   90.00
_cell.angle_beta   90.00
_cell.angle_gamma   90.00
#
_symmetry.space_group_name_H-M   'P 1'
#
loop_
_entity.id
_entity.type
_entity.pdbx_description
1 polymer ?
#
loop_
_entity_poly.entity_id
_entity_poly.type
_entity_poly.pdbx_seq_one_letter_code
_entity_poly.pdbx_strand_id
1 'polypeptide(L)'
;MRAPLAAAVLCIFAFALFSPTRAGAMTGSLNRSDKPAPGEKKLPWLAFDAATEKAKKENKHVIVDVYTTWCGWCKVMDRQTYGNSQVADYLTENFVLAKVNGESSAEIHWKGKVMTERAFARSVGVTGFPTTYFLKPDAEMIGGAPGFIGPDNFIIYAKYVSTRWYEKGSPQDYMKATGQTPQQ
;
A
#
# COMPACT_ATOMS: atom_id res chain seq x y z
N MET A 1 28.86 87.76 -22.96
CA MET A 1 28.65 88.08 -24.38
C MET A 1 28.14 86.82 -25.07
N ARG A 2 26.99 86.98 -25.70
CA ARG A 2 26.44 86.17 -26.81
C ARG A 2 26.19 84.66 -26.61
N ALA A 3 24.92 84.36 -26.42
CA ALA A 3 24.35 83.19 -27.02
C ALA A 3 24.32 83.27 -28.57
N PRO A 4 24.14 82.21 -29.31
CA PRO A 4 22.77 81.84 -29.69
C PRO A 4 22.50 80.32 -29.81
N LEU A 5 21.22 79.98 -29.58
CA LEU A 5 20.21 79.43 -30.50
C LEU A 5 20.41 78.03 -31.08
N ALA A 6 19.52 77.16 -30.59
CA ALA A 6 18.53 76.39 -31.31
C ALA A 6 18.98 75.32 -32.32
N ALA A 7 18.62 74.12 -32.07
CA ALA A 7 17.95 73.29 -33.07
C ALA A 7 17.20 72.10 -32.33
N ALA A 8 15.87 72.16 -32.36
CA ALA A 8 15.03 71.13 -31.98
C ALA A 8 15.06 70.01 -33.04
N VAL A 9 15.45 68.80 -32.69
CA VAL A 9 15.28 67.61 -33.50
C VAL A 9 14.24 66.73 -32.83
N LEU A 10 13.07 66.73 -33.44
CA LEU A 10 11.92 65.92 -33.09
C LEU A 10 12.19 64.48 -33.54
N CYS A 11 12.66 63.63 -32.65
CA CYS A 11 12.73 62.20 -32.89
C CYS A 11 11.40 61.55 -32.46
N ILE A 12 10.58 61.24 -33.42
CA ILE A 12 9.39 60.43 -33.24
C ILE A 12 9.84 59.02 -32.99
N PHE A 13 9.86 58.58 -31.73
CA PHE A 13 10.02 57.18 -31.40
C PHE A 13 8.68 56.49 -31.56
N ALA A 14 8.58 55.66 -32.60
CA ALA A 14 7.50 54.69 -32.78
C ALA A 14 7.54 53.69 -31.59
N PHE A 15 6.51 53.77 -30.77
CA PHE A 15 6.29 52.83 -29.68
C PHE A 15 5.79 51.53 -30.33
N ALA A 16 6.71 50.58 -30.60
CA ALA A 16 6.38 49.24 -30.97
C ALA A 16 5.70 48.58 -29.77
N LEU A 17 4.44 48.26 -29.93
CA LEU A 17 3.65 47.46 -28.96
C LEU A 17 4.27 46.06 -28.88
N PHE A 18 5.14 45.88 -27.95
CA PHE A 18 5.65 44.54 -27.57
C PHE A 18 4.61 43.88 -26.70
N SER A 19 3.77 43.07 -27.35
CA SER A 19 2.84 42.19 -26.62
C SER A 19 3.64 41.15 -25.85
N PRO A 20 3.50 41.04 -24.51
CA PRO A 20 4.08 39.93 -23.80
C PRO A 20 3.36 38.67 -24.17
N THR A 21 4.02 37.79 -24.90
CA THR A 21 3.60 36.40 -25.12
C THR A 21 3.44 35.76 -23.75
N ARG A 22 2.19 35.45 -23.43
CA ARG A 22 1.79 34.77 -22.22
C ARG A 22 2.41 33.37 -22.27
N ALA A 23 3.59 33.20 -21.64
CA ALA A 23 4.15 31.91 -21.35
C ALA A 23 3.14 31.17 -20.46
N GLY A 24 2.39 30.26 -21.05
CA GLY A 24 1.51 29.37 -20.33
C GLY A 24 2.39 28.54 -19.38
N ALA A 25 2.39 28.90 -18.10
CA ALA A 25 2.89 28.05 -17.06
C ALA A 25 2.04 26.78 -17.10
N MET A 26 2.58 25.72 -17.67
CA MET A 26 2.09 24.36 -17.44
C MET A 26 2.38 24.02 -15.97
N THR A 27 1.54 24.52 -15.09
CA THR A 27 1.39 23.95 -13.76
C THR A 27 0.73 22.58 -13.96
N GLY A 28 1.57 21.59 -14.27
CA GLY A 28 1.18 20.20 -14.19
C GLY A 28 0.77 19.93 -12.75
N SER A 29 -0.52 20.04 -12.49
CA SER A 29 -1.13 19.62 -11.24
C SER A 29 -0.89 18.13 -11.09
N LEU A 30 0.20 17.75 -10.37
CA LEU A 30 0.42 16.41 -9.86
C LEU A 30 -0.50 16.17 -8.65
N ASN A 31 -1.73 16.66 -8.74
CA ASN A 31 -2.77 16.27 -7.82
C ASN A 31 -3.59 15.17 -8.48
N ARG A 32 -2.93 14.02 -8.70
CA ARG A 32 -3.69 12.78 -8.90
C ARG A 32 -4.21 12.43 -7.52
N SER A 33 -5.40 12.93 -7.25
CA SER A 33 -6.18 12.69 -6.05
C SER A 33 -6.07 11.21 -5.65
N ASP A 34 -5.63 10.97 -4.41
CA ASP A 34 -5.75 9.67 -3.72
C ASP A 34 -7.24 9.36 -3.41
N LYS A 35 -8.14 9.76 -4.33
CA LYS A 35 -9.55 9.43 -4.21
C LYS A 35 -9.72 7.97 -4.61
N PRO A 36 -10.25 7.11 -3.72
CA PRO A 36 -10.54 5.72 -4.04
C PRO A 36 -11.36 5.63 -5.32
N ALA A 37 -11.06 4.65 -6.17
CA ALA A 37 -11.88 4.36 -7.34
C ALA A 37 -13.30 3.98 -6.88
N PRO A 38 -14.36 4.24 -7.68
CA PRO A 38 -15.71 3.80 -7.35
C PRO A 38 -15.72 2.29 -7.11
N GLY A 39 -16.08 1.87 -5.89
CA GLY A 39 -16.07 0.46 -5.45
C GLY A 39 -14.83 0.02 -4.67
N GLU A 40 -13.81 0.86 -4.51
CA GLU A 40 -12.66 0.57 -3.66
C GLU A 40 -13.08 0.62 -2.18
N LYS A 41 -12.98 -0.51 -1.49
CA LYS A 41 -13.27 -0.63 -0.06
C LYS A 41 -12.00 -0.40 0.75
N LYS A 42 -12.07 0.50 1.71
CA LYS A 42 -10.98 0.70 2.66
C LYS A 42 -11.05 -0.38 3.74
N LEU A 43 -10.04 -1.25 3.80
CA LEU A 43 -9.92 -2.30 4.82
C LEU A 43 -9.61 -1.70 6.20
N PRO A 44 -10.10 -2.32 7.29
CA PRO A 44 -9.89 -1.88 8.67
C PRO A 44 -8.52 -2.36 9.19
N TRP A 45 -7.44 -1.81 8.63
CA TRP A 45 -6.09 -2.11 9.07
C TRP A 45 -5.82 -1.61 10.48
N LEU A 46 -5.21 -2.46 11.29
CA LEU A 46 -4.82 -2.19 12.68
C LEU A 46 -3.29 -2.22 12.83
N ALA A 47 -2.79 -1.62 13.91
CA ALA A 47 -1.45 -1.89 14.38
C ALA A 47 -1.33 -3.34 14.84
N PHE A 48 -0.12 -3.92 14.79
CA PHE A 48 0.11 -5.35 15.03
C PHE A 48 -0.47 -5.84 16.37
N ASP A 49 -0.17 -5.17 17.46
CA ASP A 49 -0.63 -5.57 18.81
C ASP A 49 -2.14 -5.52 18.93
N ALA A 50 -2.76 -4.45 18.44
CA ALA A 50 -4.22 -4.32 18.44
C ALA A 50 -4.89 -5.42 17.58
N ALA A 51 -4.25 -5.78 16.45
CA ALA A 51 -4.76 -6.84 15.59
C ALA A 51 -4.66 -8.21 16.25
N THR A 52 -3.53 -8.53 16.88
CA THR A 52 -3.33 -9.83 17.55
C THR A 52 -4.23 -9.99 18.78
N GLU A 53 -4.41 -8.93 19.57
CA GLU A 53 -5.38 -8.93 20.67
C GLU A 53 -6.82 -9.14 20.21
N LYS A 54 -7.22 -8.42 19.15
CA LYS A 54 -8.54 -8.57 18.54
C LYS A 54 -8.74 -9.97 18.00
N ALA A 55 -7.77 -10.50 17.28
CA ALA A 55 -7.81 -11.84 16.70
C ALA A 55 -7.98 -12.93 17.76
N LYS A 56 -7.27 -12.81 18.88
CA LYS A 56 -7.40 -13.73 20.02
C LYS A 56 -8.81 -13.68 20.63
N LYS A 57 -9.40 -12.48 20.78
CA LYS A 57 -10.75 -12.30 21.31
C LYS A 57 -11.82 -12.85 20.39
N GLU A 58 -11.67 -12.66 19.08
CA GLU A 58 -12.65 -13.07 18.07
C GLU A 58 -12.40 -14.49 17.51
N ASN A 59 -11.30 -15.14 17.92
CA ASN A 59 -10.85 -16.43 17.40
C ASN A 59 -10.69 -16.42 15.87
N LYS A 60 -10.18 -15.29 15.31
CA LYS A 60 -9.92 -15.09 13.88
C LYS A 60 -8.44 -15.13 13.56
N HIS A 61 -8.12 -15.60 12.35
CA HIS A 61 -6.76 -15.50 11.82
C HIS A 61 -6.37 -14.05 11.56
N VAL A 62 -5.06 -13.78 11.55
CA VAL A 62 -4.52 -12.45 11.23
C VAL A 62 -3.83 -12.49 9.88
N ILE A 63 -4.10 -11.50 9.05
CA ILE A 63 -3.27 -11.17 7.89
C ILE A 63 -2.37 -10.01 8.30
N VAL A 64 -1.07 -10.18 8.14
CA VAL A 64 -0.06 -9.14 8.39
C VAL A 64 0.53 -8.72 7.05
N ASP A 65 0.24 -7.51 6.61
CA ASP A 65 0.86 -6.90 5.44
C ASP A 65 2.12 -6.14 5.86
N VAL A 66 3.29 -6.67 5.48
CA VAL A 66 4.57 -6.03 5.74
C VAL A 66 4.97 -5.19 4.54
N TYR A 67 5.06 -3.88 4.76
CA TYR A 67 5.26 -2.88 3.74
C TYR A 67 6.36 -1.87 4.11
N THR A 68 6.67 -0.95 3.19
CA THR A 68 7.41 0.29 3.46
C THR A 68 6.74 1.47 2.75
N THR A 69 7.01 2.68 3.22
CA THR A 69 6.37 3.90 2.67
C THR A 69 6.76 4.21 1.22
N TRP A 70 7.96 3.81 0.82
CA TRP A 70 8.49 4.02 -0.54
C TRP A 70 8.15 2.87 -1.51
N CYS A 71 7.62 1.76 -1.02
CA CYS A 71 7.37 0.55 -1.81
C CYS A 71 6.27 0.77 -2.87
N GLY A 72 6.65 0.82 -4.13
CA GLY A 72 5.73 0.97 -5.26
C GLY A 72 4.76 -0.21 -5.40
N TRP A 73 5.26 -1.44 -5.27
CA TRP A 73 4.44 -2.65 -5.36
C TRP A 73 3.46 -2.82 -4.20
N CYS A 74 3.78 -2.29 -3.00
CA CYS A 74 2.84 -2.24 -1.89
C CYS A 74 1.62 -1.37 -2.25
N LYS A 75 1.86 -0.20 -2.86
CA LYS A 75 0.79 0.68 -3.35
C LYS A 75 -0.04 0.04 -4.47
N VAL A 76 0.59 -0.79 -5.31
CA VAL A 76 -0.13 -1.56 -6.34
C VAL A 76 -1.02 -2.61 -5.65
N MET A 77 -0.51 -3.33 -4.67
CA MET A 77 -1.25 -4.34 -3.92
C MET A 77 -2.41 -3.73 -3.12
N ASP A 78 -2.20 -2.56 -2.50
CA ASP A 78 -3.25 -1.81 -1.81
C ASP A 78 -4.42 -1.50 -2.75
N ARG A 79 -4.15 -1.08 -4.00
CA ARG A 79 -5.20 -0.75 -4.95
C ARG A 79 -5.83 -1.96 -5.64
N GLN A 80 -5.01 -2.89 -6.12
CA GLN A 80 -5.49 -3.97 -7.00
C GLN A 80 -6.00 -5.17 -6.23
N THR A 81 -5.37 -5.51 -5.10
CA THR A 81 -5.72 -6.68 -4.31
C THR A 81 -6.61 -6.31 -3.13
N TYR A 82 -6.12 -5.46 -2.26
CA TYR A 82 -6.89 -5.05 -1.07
C TYR A 82 -8.06 -4.13 -1.38
N GLY A 83 -7.98 -3.35 -2.48
CA GLY A 83 -9.09 -2.54 -2.99
C GLY A 83 -10.12 -3.31 -3.81
N ASN A 84 -9.84 -4.56 -4.19
CA ASN A 84 -10.81 -5.42 -4.87
C ASN A 84 -11.96 -5.77 -3.91
N SER A 85 -13.21 -5.52 -4.33
CA SER A 85 -14.37 -5.66 -3.46
C SER A 85 -14.57 -7.08 -2.93
N GLN A 86 -14.35 -8.11 -3.76
CA GLN A 86 -14.50 -9.50 -3.34
C GLN A 86 -13.45 -9.89 -2.30
N VAL A 87 -12.19 -9.46 -2.51
CA VAL A 87 -11.11 -9.66 -1.54
C VAL A 87 -11.43 -8.91 -0.25
N ALA A 88 -11.75 -7.62 -0.35
CA ALA A 88 -12.03 -6.78 0.80
C ALA A 88 -13.18 -7.32 1.67
N ASP A 89 -14.28 -7.76 1.04
CA ASP A 89 -15.42 -8.36 1.74
C ASP A 89 -15.00 -9.63 2.48
N TYR A 90 -14.33 -10.53 1.76
CA TYR A 90 -13.89 -11.80 2.35
C TYR A 90 -12.90 -11.59 3.51
N LEU A 91 -11.95 -10.66 3.35
CA LEU A 91 -10.97 -10.36 4.40
C LEU A 91 -11.63 -9.75 5.65
N THR A 92 -12.53 -8.81 5.47
CA THR A 92 -13.24 -8.15 6.59
C THR A 92 -14.07 -9.13 7.39
N GLU A 93 -14.69 -10.09 6.73
CA GLU A 93 -15.51 -11.12 7.38
C GLU A 93 -14.68 -12.14 8.14
N ASN A 94 -13.59 -12.63 7.55
CA ASN A 94 -12.90 -13.84 8.00
C ASN A 94 -11.60 -13.58 8.75
N PHE A 95 -11.05 -12.36 8.70
CA PHE A 95 -9.74 -12.05 9.25
C PHE A 95 -9.72 -10.78 10.10
N VAL A 96 -8.71 -10.67 10.94
CA VAL A 96 -8.23 -9.40 11.47
C VAL A 96 -7.01 -8.99 10.66
N LEU A 97 -6.90 -7.69 10.34
CA LEU A 97 -5.90 -7.18 9.42
C LEU A 97 -4.90 -6.30 10.14
N ALA A 98 -3.62 -6.57 9.97
CA ALA A 98 -2.50 -5.81 10.54
C ALA A 98 -1.59 -5.26 9.44
N LYS A 99 -1.15 -4.02 9.58
CA LYS A 99 -0.04 -3.47 8.78
C LYS A 99 1.19 -3.31 9.67
N VAL A 100 2.35 -3.69 9.12
CA VAL A 100 3.66 -3.58 9.75
C VAL A 100 4.60 -2.87 8.78
N ASN A 101 5.18 -1.74 9.21
CA ASN A 101 6.20 -1.08 8.40
C ASN A 101 7.58 -1.69 8.69
N GLY A 102 8.11 -2.44 7.72
CA GLY A 102 9.39 -3.15 7.83
C GLY A 102 10.62 -2.27 8.09
N GLU A 103 10.46 -0.94 8.13
CA GLU A 103 11.53 0.01 8.46
C GLU A 103 11.26 0.83 9.73
N SER A 104 10.09 0.64 10.35
CA SER A 104 9.67 1.39 11.53
C SER A 104 10.43 0.94 12.78
N SER A 105 10.68 1.90 13.67
CA SER A 105 11.18 1.67 15.02
C SER A 105 10.06 1.55 16.06
N ALA A 106 8.79 1.60 15.64
CA ALA A 106 7.67 1.38 16.53
C ALA A 106 7.76 -0.02 17.16
N GLU A 107 7.44 -0.10 18.43
CA GLU A 107 7.50 -1.35 19.20
C GLU A 107 6.23 -2.17 18.99
N ILE A 108 6.40 -3.47 18.95
CA ILE A 108 5.35 -4.48 18.92
C ILE A 108 5.68 -5.61 19.89
N HIS A 109 4.64 -6.32 20.33
CA HIS A 109 4.76 -7.49 21.20
C HIS A 109 4.52 -8.77 20.40
N TRP A 110 5.53 -9.62 20.28
CA TRP A 110 5.37 -10.89 19.58
C TRP A 110 6.08 -12.03 20.30
N LYS A 111 5.36 -13.13 20.57
CA LYS A 111 5.85 -14.32 21.27
C LYS A 111 6.52 -13.99 22.62
N GLY A 112 5.91 -13.10 23.37
CA GLY A 112 6.42 -12.68 24.70
C GLY A 112 7.64 -11.76 24.65
N LYS A 113 8.04 -11.27 23.48
CA LYS A 113 9.16 -10.33 23.31
C LYS A 113 8.68 -8.99 22.81
N VAL A 114 9.28 -7.92 23.30
CA VAL A 114 9.15 -6.57 22.73
C VAL A 114 10.23 -6.40 21.68
N MET A 115 9.84 -5.96 20.50
CA MET A 115 10.76 -5.68 19.40
C MET A 115 10.21 -4.59 18.49
N THR A 116 11.05 -3.99 17.65
CA THR A 116 10.57 -3.03 16.66
C THR A 116 9.92 -3.75 15.47
N GLU A 117 8.99 -3.08 14.76
CA GLU A 117 8.41 -3.60 13.52
C GLU A 117 9.48 -4.04 12.51
N ARG A 118 10.57 -3.27 12.38
CA ARG A 118 11.76 -3.65 11.58
C ARG A 118 12.39 -4.94 12.06
N ALA A 119 12.56 -5.11 13.38
CA ALA A 119 13.14 -6.32 13.93
C ALA A 119 12.23 -7.53 13.73
N PHE A 120 10.93 -7.35 13.85
CA PHE A 120 9.93 -8.37 13.51
C PHE A 120 10.07 -8.79 12.05
N ALA A 121 10.00 -7.84 11.09
CA ALA A 121 10.13 -8.13 9.68
C ALA A 121 11.40 -8.97 9.36
N ARG A 122 12.55 -8.61 9.94
CA ARG A 122 13.77 -9.39 9.79
C ARG A 122 13.67 -10.78 10.42
N SER A 123 13.08 -10.89 11.61
CA SER A 123 12.98 -12.16 12.37
C SER A 123 12.09 -13.19 11.67
N VAL A 124 11.12 -12.74 10.87
CA VAL A 124 10.23 -13.61 10.07
C VAL A 124 10.73 -13.82 8.65
N GLY A 125 11.91 -13.29 8.30
CA GLY A 125 12.56 -13.54 7.02
C GLY A 125 12.05 -12.69 5.86
N VAL A 126 11.57 -11.46 6.11
CA VAL A 126 11.22 -10.53 5.04
C VAL A 126 12.47 -10.11 4.28
N THR A 127 12.53 -10.42 2.98
CA THR A 127 13.62 -10.07 2.06
C THR A 127 13.20 -9.03 1.02
N GLY A 128 11.92 -8.70 0.93
CA GLY A 128 11.36 -7.72 0.00
C GLY A 128 9.95 -7.32 0.38
N PHE A 129 9.44 -6.29 -0.29
CA PHE A 129 8.12 -5.73 -0.03
C PHE A 129 7.26 -5.68 -1.30
N PRO A 130 5.92 -5.91 -1.17
CA PRO A 130 5.22 -6.33 0.04
C PRO A 130 5.55 -7.78 0.43
N THR A 131 5.30 -8.16 1.67
CA THR A 131 5.25 -9.56 2.10
C THR A 131 4.04 -9.75 3.01
N THR A 132 3.20 -10.72 2.68
CA THR A 132 2.01 -11.05 3.47
C THR A 132 2.28 -12.24 4.35
N TYR A 133 2.00 -12.13 5.66
CA TYR A 133 2.01 -13.26 6.59
C TYR A 133 0.61 -13.59 7.07
N PHE A 134 0.40 -14.87 7.36
CA PHE A 134 -0.82 -15.40 7.95
C PHE A 134 -0.51 -15.97 9.34
N LEU A 135 -1.26 -15.51 10.34
CA LEU A 135 -1.10 -15.98 11.71
C LEU A 135 -2.39 -16.66 12.18
N LYS A 136 -2.23 -17.59 13.12
CA LYS A 136 -3.32 -18.15 13.90
C LYS A 136 -3.88 -17.10 14.88
N PRO A 137 -5.04 -17.32 15.50
CA PRO A 137 -5.63 -16.42 16.50
C PRO A 137 -4.73 -16.14 17.71
N ASP A 138 -3.81 -17.04 18.04
CA ASP A 138 -2.80 -16.90 19.09
C ASP A 138 -1.48 -16.27 18.64
N ALA A 139 -1.47 -15.67 17.46
CA ALA A 139 -0.31 -15.08 16.79
C ALA A 139 0.80 -16.07 16.40
N GLU A 140 0.53 -17.38 16.37
CA GLU A 140 1.47 -18.34 15.79
C GLU A 140 1.49 -18.23 14.26
N MET A 141 2.69 -18.29 13.67
CA MET A 141 2.89 -18.17 12.22
C MET A 141 2.39 -19.41 11.50
N ILE A 142 1.53 -19.22 10.50
CA ILE A 142 1.11 -20.27 9.56
C ILE A 142 2.05 -20.29 8.35
N GLY A 143 2.32 -19.13 7.78
CA GLY A 143 3.20 -18.98 6.63
C GLY A 143 3.22 -17.56 6.09
N GLY A 144 4.06 -17.34 5.09
CA GLY A 144 4.19 -16.05 4.41
C GLY A 144 4.29 -16.20 2.91
N ALA A 145 3.87 -15.16 2.21
CA ALA A 145 3.94 -15.06 0.75
C ALA A 145 4.62 -13.74 0.37
N PRO A 146 5.84 -13.79 -0.17
CA PRO A 146 6.59 -12.61 -0.60
C PRO A 146 6.08 -12.07 -1.93
N GLY A 147 6.19 -10.75 -2.11
CA GLY A 147 5.87 -10.05 -3.34
C GLY A 147 4.39 -9.71 -3.51
N PHE A 148 4.12 -9.11 -4.66
CA PHE A 148 2.75 -8.78 -5.07
C PHE A 148 1.94 -10.05 -5.34
N ILE A 149 0.72 -10.10 -4.80
CA ILE A 149 -0.23 -11.19 -5.03
C ILE A 149 -1.50 -10.57 -5.61
N GLY A 150 -1.87 -10.95 -6.83
CA GLY A 150 -3.11 -10.50 -7.46
C GLY A 150 -4.36 -11.00 -6.72
N PRO A 151 -5.53 -10.35 -6.93
CA PRO A 151 -6.74 -10.62 -6.16
C PRO A 151 -7.19 -12.07 -6.19
N ASP A 152 -7.14 -12.72 -7.35
CA ASP A 152 -7.59 -14.11 -7.52
C ASP A 152 -6.73 -15.09 -6.72
N ASN A 153 -5.41 -14.90 -6.78
CA ASN A 153 -4.47 -15.72 -6.00
C ASN A 153 -4.57 -15.42 -4.51
N PHE A 154 -4.79 -14.15 -4.15
CA PHE A 154 -4.92 -13.74 -2.76
C PHE A 154 -6.14 -14.40 -2.09
N ILE A 155 -7.28 -14.45 -2.77
CA ILE A 155 -8.48 -15.10 -2.25
C ILE A 155 -8.29 -16.60 -2.04
N ILE A 156 -7.46 -17.26 -2.87
CA ILE A 156 -7.09 -18.67 -2.70
C ILE A 156 -6.34 -18.87 -1.39
N TYR A 157 -5.30 -18.07 -1.14
CA TYR A 157 -4.54 -18.14 0.12
C TYR A 157 -5.40 -17.79 1.33
N ALA A 158 -6.25 -16.77 1.22
CA ALA A 158 -7.16 -16.41 2.29
C ALA A 158 -8.13 -17.55 2.63
N LYS A 159 -8.71 -18.22 1.63
CA LYS A 159 -9.57 -19.38 1.84
C LYS A 159 -8.83 -20.58 2.43
N TYR A 160 -7.62 -20.86 1.94
CA TYR A 160 -6.75 -21.90 2.50
C TYR A 160 -6.54 -21.71 4.01
N VAL A 161 -6.29 -20.47 4.44
CA VAL A 161 -6.05 -20.15 5.86
C VAL A 161 -7.34 -20.14 6.67
N SER A 162 -8.39 -19.45 6.20
CA SER A 162 -9.64 -19.31 6.96
C SER A 162 -10.36 -20.63 7.18
N THR A 163 -10.24 -21.58 6.23
CA THR A 163 -10.80 -22.93 6.34
C THR A 163 -9.89 -23.93 7.09
N ARG A 164 -8.76 -23.44 7.63
CA ARG A 164 -7.76 -24.21 8.37
C ARG A 164 -7.18 -25.39 7.56
N TRP A 165 -7.12 -25.26 6.25
CA TRP A 165 -6.57 -26.30 5.38
C TRP A 165 -5.06 -26.54 5.63
N TYR A 166 -4.36 -25.54 6.20
CA TYR A 166 -2.96 -25.65 6.61
C TYR A 166 -2.70 -26.75 7.66
N GLU A 167 -3.76 -27.24 8.31
CA GLU A 167 -3.68 -28.39 9.22
C GLU A 167 -3.71 -29.75 8.47
N LYS A 168 -4.07 -29.73 7.18
CA LYS A 168 -4.25 -30.94 6.35
C LYS A 168 -3.19 -31.10 5.26
N GLY A 169 -2.65 -30.00 4.75
CA GLY A 169 -1.69 -30.02 3.65
C GLY A 169 -1.23 -28.62 3.22
N SER A 170 -0.46 -28.60 2.17
CA SER A 170 0.11 -27.38 1.60
C SER A 170 -0.94 -26.55 0.82
N PRO A 171 -0.65 -25.27 0.50
CA PRO A 171 -1.49 -24.48 -0.40
C PRO A 171 -1.70 -25.18 -1.77
N GLN A 172 -0.69 -25.88 -2.28
CA GLN A 172 -0.76 -26.62 -3.54
C GLN A 172 -1.77 -27.79 -3.43
N ASP A 173 -1.76 -28.51 -2.32
CA ASP A 173 -2.73 -29.60 -2.07
C ASP A 173 -4.15 -29.05 -1.97
N TYR A 174 -4.31 -27.88 -1.33
CA TYR A 174 -5.59 -27.19 -1.27
C TYR A 174 -6.11 -26.82 -2.66
N MET A 175 -5.28 -26.20 -3.48
CA MET A 175 -5.64 -25.83 -4.85
C MET A 175 -6.01 -27.05 -5.68
N LYS A 176 -5.25 -28.12 -5.59
CA LYS A 176 -5.55 -29.40 -6.29
C LYS A 176 -6.88 -30.00 -5.84
N ALA A 177 -7.15 -30.03 -4.54
CA ALA A 177 -8.37 -30.59 -3.96
C ALA A 177 -9.62 -29.78 -4.30
N THR A 178 -9.49 -28.46 -4.47
CA THR A 178 -10.61 -27.54 -4.74
C THR A 178 -10.76 -27.17 -6.21
N GLY A 179 -9.90 -27.69 -7.09
CA GLY A 179 -9.90 -27.34 -8.52
C GLY A 179 -9.49 -25.89 -8.82
N GLN A 180 -8.85 -25.21 -7.86
CA GLN A 180 -8.39 -23.82 -8.03
C GLN A 180 -7.01 -23.83 -8.68
N THR A 181 -6.81 -22.95 -9.66
CA THR A 181 -5.51 -22.80 -10.35
C THR A 181 -4.99 -21.40 -10.12
N PRO A 182 -3.70 -21.21 -9.75
CA PRO A 182 -3.11 -19.89 -9.67
C PRO A 182 -3.20 -19.19 -11.03
N GLN A 183 -3.65 -17.95 -11.03
CA GLN A 183 -3.59 -17.11 -12.23
C GLN A 183 -2.16 -16.58 -12.39
N GLN A 184 -1.64 -16.68 -13.62
CA GLN A 184 -0.29 -16.17 -13.96
C GLN A 184 -0.30 -14.66 -14.17
#